data_aa0738b6539a467ed137320759fac6f4
#
_entry.id   aa0738b6539a467ed137320759fac6f4
#
_cell.length_a   1.000
_cell.length_b   1.000
_cell.length_c   1.000
_cell.angle_alpha   90.00
_cell.angle_beta   90.00
_cell.angle_gamma   90.00
#
_symmetry.space_group_name_H-M   'P 1'
#
loop_
_entity.id
_entity.type
_entity.pdbx_description
1 polymer ?
#
loop_
_entity_poly.entity_id
_entity_poly.type
_entity_poly.pdbx_seq_one_letter_code
_entity_poly.pdbx_strand_id
1 'polypeptide(L)'
;LLTGLALTTAGHGKGEPYQPPAPAGSLPFPGALVHACERAAQSSIKIAAFITLFSIFSALLEQSGILWLLTDCLTPAALRIGIPAEGIPPFLLGSMELTRGLAVLPEAGLPYRLALPLASGLLAFGGLSVWCQSLSLAAASGLSLKRCFVGKTLHAAIAAALTVFWC
;
A
#
# COMPACT_ATOMS: atom_id res chain seq x y z
N LEU A 1 -1.61 0.76 -14.58
CA LEU A 1 -1.56 -0.20 -15.72
C LEU A 1 -0.31 0.01 -16.58
N LEU A 2 0.02 1.26 -16.98
CA LEU A 2 1.19 1.56 -17.82
C LEU A 2 2.54 1.29 -17.12
N THR A 3 2.66 1.56 -15.82
CA THR A 3 3.87 1.28 -15.04
C THR A 3 4.12 -0.22 -14.84
N GLY A 4 3.05 -1.03 -14.75
CA GLY A 4 3.16 -2.49 -14.71
C GLY A 4 3.69 -3.07 -16.03
N LEU A 5 3.25 -2.52 -17.16
CA LEU A 5 3.68 -2.99 -18.49
C LEU A 5 5.17 -2.67 -18.76
N ALA A 6 5.65 -1.49 -18.33
CA ALA A 6 7.05 -1.10 -18.50
C ALA A 6 8.03 -1.96 -17.67
N LEU A 7 7.60 -2.49 -16.52
CA LEU A 7 8.42 -3.35 -15.67
C LEU A 7 8.47 -4.81 -16.15
N THR A 8 7.48 -5.27 -16.92
CA THR A 8 7.47 -6.63 -17.48
C THR A 8 8.42 -6.79 -18.65
N THR A 9 8.72 -5.71 -19.40
CA THR A 9 9.64 -5.76 -20.55
C THR A 9 11.12 -5.72 -20.15
N ALA A 10 11.45 -5.32 -18.91
CA ALA A 10 12.83 -5.09 -18.47
C ALA A 10 13.53 -6.30 -17.79
N GLY A 11 12.97 -7.50 -17.81
CA GLY A 11 13.60 -8.61 -17.07
C GLY A 11 13.19 -10.01 -17.49
N HIS A 12 13.90 -10.58 -18.45
CA HIS A 12 13.99 -12.03 -18.60
C HIS A 12 14.82 -12.64 -17.44
N GLY A 13 14.23 -12.69 -16.24
CA GLY A 13 14.69 -13.63 -15.22
C GLY A 13 14.13 -15.01 -15.58
N LYS A 14 14.97 -16.05 -15.61
CA LYS A 14 14.56 -17.46 -15.72
C LYS A 14 13.68 -17.83 -14.51
N GLY A 15 12.42 -17.42 -14.52
CA GLY A 15 11.36 -17.97 -13.71
C GLY A 15 10.76 -19.13 -14.48
N GLU A 16 10.38 -20.18 -13.80
CA GLU A 16 9.57 -21.24 -14.43
C GLU A 16 8.40 -20.61 -15.18
N PRO A 17 8.05 -21.16 -16.36
CA PRO A 17 6.94 -20.62 -17.14
C PRO A 17 5.68 -20.64 -16.27
N TYR A 18 5.02 -19.48 -16.16
CA TYR A 18 3.70 -19.37 -15.53
C TYR A 18 2.80 -20.47 -16.12
N GLN A 19 2.51 -21.47 -15.33
CA GLN A 19 1.45 -22.41 -15.65
C GLN A 19 0.14 -21.75 -15.21
N PRO A 20 -0.72 -21.33 -16.16
CA PRO A 20 -2.04 -20.88 -15.78
C PRO A 20 -2.70 -22.00 -14.96
N PRO A 21 -3.42 -21.67 -13.87
CA PRO A 21 -4.19 -22.67 -13.15
C PRO A 21 -5.03 -23.42 -14.17
N ALA A 22 -5.03 -24.77 -14.08
CA ALA A 22 -5.80 -25.61 -14.97
C ALA A 22 -7.20 -25.02 -15.12
N PRO A 23 -7.77 -24.93 -16.35
CA PRO A 23 -9.09 -24.38 -16.53
C PRO A 23 -10.02 -25.11 -15.56
N ALA A 24 -10.58 -24.39 -14.61
CA ALA A 24 -11.58 -24.93 -13.71
C ALA A 24 -12.63 -25.56 -14.62
N GLY A 25 -12.68 -26.90 -14.63
CA GLY A 25 -13.64 -27.62 -15.46
C GLY A 25 -14.96 -26.91 -15.31
N SER A 26 -15.68 -26.68 -16.40
CA SER A 26 -16.83 -25.80 -16.51
C SER A 26 -17.86 -26.11 -15.41
N LEU A 27 -17.66 -25.46 -14.26
CA LEU A 27 -18.64 -25.49 -13.20
C LEU A 27 -19.90 -24.79 -13.74
N PRO A 28 -21.08 -25.39 -13.60
CA PRO A 28 -22.32 -24.68 -13.93
C PRO A 28 -22.34 -23.35 -13.16
N PHE A 29 -22.89 -22.30 -13.78
CA PHE A 29 -22.88 -20.92 -13.25
C PHE A 29 -23.19 -20.81 -11.73
N PRO A 30 -24.16 -21.57 -11.15
CA PRO A 30 -24.40 -21.55 -9.70
C PRO A 30 -23.19 -22.01 -8.88
N GLY A 31 -22.50 -23.07 -9.33
CA GLY A 31 -21.30 -23.58 -8.64
C GLY A 31 -20.11 -22.61 -8.73
N ALA A 32 -19.91 -21.97 -9.88
CA ALA A 32 -18.90 -20.93 -10.04
C ALA A 32 -19.15 -19.72 -9.14
N LEU A 33 -20.41 -19.30 -8.99
CA LEU A 33 -20.81 -18.20 -8.12
C LEU A 33 -20.52 -18.52 -6.65
N VAL A 34 -20.93 -19.70 -6.17
CA VAL A 34 -20.67 -20.13 -4.78
C VAL A 34 -19.17 -20.13 -4.50
N HIS A 35 -18.37 -20.70 -5.41
CA HIS A 35 -16.91 -20.76 -5.25
C HIS A 35 -16.27 -19.36 -5.26
N ALA A 36 -16.80 -18.42 -6.08
CA ALA A 36 -16.34 -17.03 -6.09
C ALA A 36 -16.66 -16.33 -4.76
N CYS A 37 -17.86 -16.54 -4.20
CA CYS A 37 -18.27 -16.01 -2.90
C CYS A 37 -17.39 -16.53 -1.75
N GLU A 38 -17.10 -17.83 -1.73
CA GLU A 38 -16.22 -18.43 -0.73
C GLU A 38 -14.80 -17.84 -0.78
N ARG A 39 -14.21 -17.71 -1.97
CA ARG A 39 -12.91 -17.09 -2.15
C ARG A 39 -12.90 -15.61 -1.74
N ALA A 40 -13.96 -14.88 -2.07
CA ALA A 40 -14.12 -13.49 -1.67
C ALA A 40 -14.18 -13.35 -0.15
N ALA A 41 -14.98 -14.20 0.52
CA ALA A 41 -15.08 -14.21 1.98
C ALA A 41 -13.74 -14.52 2.64
N GLN A 42 -13.02 -15.55 2.18
CA GLN A 42 -11.68 -15.87 2.69
C GLN A 42 -10.69 -14.73 2.51
N SER A 43 -10.73 -14.06 1.36
CA SER A 43 -9.87 -12.90 1.08
C SER A 43 -10.21 -11.72 2.00
N SER A 44 -11.50 -11.46 2.23
CA SER A 44 -11.98 -10.40 3.13
C SER A 44 -11.53 -10.62 4.57
N ILE A 45 -11.59 -11.85 5.06
CA ILE A 45 -11.11 -12.21 6.41
C ILE A 45 -9.60 -11.95 6.52
N LYS A 46 -8.80 -12.35 5.53
CA LYS A 46 -7.36 -12.09 5.52
C LYS A 46 -7.05 -10.58 5.53
N ILE A 47 -7.78 -9.81 4.71
CA ILE A 47 -7.64 -8.35 4.65
C ILE A 47 -7.95 -7.75 6.03
N ALA A 48 -9.08 -8.11 6.63
CA ALA A 48 -9.47 -7.62 7.96
C ALA A 48 -8.43 -7.97 9.03
N ALA A 49 -7.87 -9.18 9.01
CA ALA A 49 -6.84 -9.60 9.95
C ALA A 49 -5.56 -8.75 9.83
N PHE A 50 -5.09 -8.46 8.61
CA PHE A 50 -3.93 -7.60 8.40
C PHE A 50 -4.20 -6.15 8.81
N ILE A 51 -5.36 -5.59 8.47
CA ILE A 51 -5.74 -4.24 8.91
C ILE A 51 -5.74 -4.18 10.44
N THR A 52 -6.38 -5.13 11.11
CA THR A 52 -6.44 -5.19 12.58
C THR A 52 -5.04 -5.27 13.20
N LEU A 53 -4.18 -6.18 12.69
CA LEU A 53 -2.81 -6.34 13.17
C LEU A 53 -2.01 -5.03 13.04
N PHE A 54 -2.03 -4.39 11.88
CA PHE A 54 -1.28 -3.15 11.66
C PHE A 54 -1.89 -1.96 12.37
N SER A 55 -3.21 -1.93 12.59
CA SER A 55 -3.86 -0.92 13.43
C SER A 55 -3.42 -1.02 14.89
N ILE A 56 -3.30 -2.25 15.43
CA ILE A 56 -2.76 -2.48 16.78
C ILE A 56 -1.31 -2.00 16.84
N PHE A 57 -0.50 -2.34 15.85
CA PHE A 57 0.90 -1.89 15.76
C PHE A 57 0.99 -0.37 15.74
N SER A 58 0.17 0.30 14.95
CA SER A 58 0.12 1.77 14.87
C SER A 58 -0.26 2.38 16.21
N ALA A 59 -1.26 1.81 16.89
CA ALA A 59 -1.68 2.27 18.23
C ALA A 59 -0.57 2.09 19.27
N LEU A 60 0.18 0.99 19.21
CA LEU A 60 1.34 0.77 20.11
C LEU A 60 2.46 1.79 19.85
N LEU A 61 2.74 2.15 18.60
CA LEU A 61 3.72 3.19 18.26
C LEU A 61 3.30 4.56 18.79
N GLU A 62 2.02 4.89 18.70
CA GLU A 62 1.48 6.14 19.26
C GLU A 62 1.63 6.16 20.79
N GLN A 63 1.18 5.10 21.48
CA GLN A 63 1.16 5.03 22.93
C GLN A 63 2.55 4.92 23.56
N SER A 64 3.49 4.25 22.90
CA SER A 64 4.88 4.10 23.38
C SER A 64 5.72 5.36 23.22
N GLY A 65 5.24 6.38 22.50
CA GLY A 65 6.02 7.58 22.19
C GLY A 65 7.01 7.39 21.03
N ILE A 66 7.14 6.17 20.48
CA ILE A 66 8.05 5.90 19.36
C ILE A 66 7.67 6.71 18.13
N LEU A 67 6.36 6.92 17.89
CA LEU A 67 5.89 7.75 16.79
C LEU A 67 6.45 9.18 16.86
N TRP A 68 6.48 9.77 18.06
CA TRP A 68 7.03 11.12 18.29
C TRP A 68 8.54 11.16 18.09
N LEU A 69 9.25 10.14 18.58
CA LEU A 69 10.69 10.01 18.36
C LEU A 69 11.02 9.92 16.87
N LEU A 70 10.27 9.13 16.11
CA LEU A 70 10.44 9.02 14.66
C LEU A 70 10.10 10.33 13.94
N THR A 71 9.06 11.02 14.38
CA THR A 71 8.68 12.34 13.87
C THR A 71 9.81 13.34 14.06
N ASP A 72 10.36 13.44 15.26
CA ASP A 72 11.46 14.35 15.57
C ASP A 72 12.71 14.03 14.74
N CYS A 73 13.04 12.75 14.58
CA CYS A 73 14.16 12.31 13.75
C CYS A 73 13.99 12.67 12.28
N LEU A 74 12.78 12.59 11.75
CA LEU A 74 12.50 12.84 10.32
C LEU A 74 12.24 14.31 10.01
N THR A 75 11.84 15.12 11.00
CA THR A 75 11.52 16.54 10.83
C THR A 75 12.63 17.33 10.12
N PRO A 76 13.92 17.22 10.47
CA PRO A 76 14.96 18.01 9.79
C PRO A 76 15.09 17.68 8.30
N ALA A 77 14.85 16.42 7.92
CA ALA A 77 14.89 15.98 6.54
C ALA A 77 13.64 16.44 5.77
N ALA A 78 12.47 16.34 6.40
CA ALA A 78 11.19 16.75 5.83
C ALA A 78 11.14 18.26 5.54
N LEU A 79 11.61 19.08 6.48
CA LEU A 79 11.68 20.54 6.31
C LEU A 79 12.59 20.96 5.15
N ARG A 80 13.67 20.22 4.89
CA ARG A 80 14.57 20.51 3.75
C ARG A 80 13.89 20.36 2.39
N ILE A 81 12.86 19.51 2.31
CA ILE A 81 12.10 19.30 1.08
C ILE A 81 10.72 19.98 1.11
N GLY A 82 10.52 20.89 2.08
CA GLY A 82 9.30 21.71 2.18
C GLY A 82 8.09 20.97 2.77
N ILE A 83 8.30 19.83 3.45
CA ILE A 83 7.23 19.10 4.14
C ILE A 83 7.23 19.52 5.61
N PRO A 84 6.13 20.10 6.14
CA PRO A 84 6.03 20.47 7.54
C PRO A 84 5.97 19.24 8.46
N ALA A 85 6.41 19.41 9.71
CA ALA A 85 6.49 18.32 10.69
C ALA A 85 5.14 17.62 10.92
N GLU A 86 4.06 18.36 10.81
CA GLU A 86 2.67 17.88 10.99
C GLU A 86 2.28 16.82 9.94
N GLY A 87 2.97 16.77 8.81
CA GLY A 87 2.77 15.76 7.76
C GLY A 87 3.42 14.41 8.07
N ILE A 88 4.35 14.35 9.02
CA ILE A 88 5.12 13.13 9.29
C ILE A 88 4.28 12.06 10.00
N PRO A 89 3.50 12.35 11.06
CA PRO A 89 2.67 11.34 11.71
C PRO A 89 1.66 10.67 10.76
N PRO A 90 0.85 11.40 9.95
CA PRO A 90 -0.02 10.78 8.97
C PRO A 90 0.72 9.94 7.94
N PHE A 91 1.92 10.38 7.50
CA PHE A 91 2.77 9.63 6.59
C PHE A 91 3.26 8.32 7.21
N LEU A 92 3.78 8.34 8.42
CA LEU A 92 4.27 7.14 9.11
C LEU A 92 3.14 6.14 9.36
N LEU A 93 2.03 6.60 9.93
CA LEU A 93 0.87 5.76 10.20
C LEU A 93 0.27 5.19 8.92
N GLY A 94 0.11 6.01 7.88
CA GLY A 94 -0.43 5.60 6.59
C GLY A 94 0.49 4.67 5.82
N SER A 95 1.81 4.78 6.02
CA SER A 95 2.79 3.84 5.47
C SER A 95 2.70 2.47 6.13
N MET A 96 2.26 2.38 7.37
CA MET A 96 2.01 1.11 8.06
C MET A 96 0.62 0.58 7.75
N GLU A 97 -0.40 1.40 8.00
CA GLU A 97 -1.80 1.07 7.77
C GLU A 97 -2.50 2.30 7.17
N LEU A 98 -2.97 2.12 5.95
CA LEU A 98 -3.50 3.20 5.11
C LEU A 98 -4.67 3.94 5.76
N THR A 99 -5.64 3.20 6.32
CA THR A 99 -6.86 3.80 6.86
C THR A 99 -6.57 4.66 8.08
N ARG A 100 -5.61 4.25 8.92
CA ARG A 100 -5.17 5.02 10.09
C ARG A 100 -4.50 6.32 9.66
N GLY A 101 -3.58 6.27 8.71
CA GLY A 101 -2.91 7.47 8.21
C GLY A 101 -3.88 8.47 7.59
N LEU A 102 -4.85 7.98 6.80
CA LEU A 102 -5.88 8.84 6.20
C LEU A 102 -6.86 9.39 7.24
N ALA A 103 -7.14 8.66 8.32
CA ALA A 103 -8.03 9.11 9.38
C ALA A 103 -7.43 10.30 10.19
N VAL A 104 -6.11 10.28 10.44
CA VAL A 104 -5.44 11.36 11.19
C VAL A 104 -5.00 12.53 10.31
N LEU A 105 -4.99 12.38 8.99
CA LEU A 105 -4.54 13.41 8.07
C LEU A 105 -5.33 14.73 8.15
N PRO A 106 -6.67 14.73 8.26
CA PRO A 106 -7.44 15.98 8.42
C PRO A 106 -7.11 16.72 9.73
N GLU A 107 -6.75 15.99 10.78
CA GLU A 107 -6.41 16.54 12.10
C GLU A 107 -5.00 17.13 12.16
N ALA A 108 -4.15 16.81 11.20
CA ALA A 108 -2.78 17.30 11.11
C ALA A 108 -2.68 18.79 10.78
N GLY A 109 -3.77 19.45 10.38
CA GLY A 109 -3.77 20.89 10.08
C GLY A 109 -2.95 21.27 8.85
N LEU A 110 -2.64 20.31 7.97
CA LEU A 110 -1.89 20.56 6.74
C LEU A 110 -2.70 21.40 5.75
N PRO A 111 -2.08 22.36 5.05
CA PRO A 111 -2.73 23.03 3.94
C PRO A 111 -3.13 22.01 2.87
N TYR A 112 -4.26 22.22 2.23
CA TYR A 112 -4.85 21.32 1.22
C TYR A 112 -3.85 20.89 0.13
N ARG A 113 -3.00 21.82 -0.31
CA ARG A 113 -1.95 21.58 -1.30
C ARG A 113 -0.88 20.56 -0.87
N LEU A 114 -0.76 20.27 0.41
CA LEU A 114 0.14 19.24 0.94
C LEU A 114 -0.62 17.99 1.38
N ALA A 115 -1.81 18.16 1.96
CA ALA A 115 -2.64 17.05 2.41
C ALA A 115 -3.07 16.14 1.26
N LEU A 116 -3.47 16.74 0.11
CA LEU A 116 -3.96 15.98 -1.03
C LEU A 116 -2.89 15.11 -1.71
N PRO A 117 -1.68 15.63 -2.03
CA PRO A 117 -0.59 14.82 -2.53
C PRO A 117 -0.17 13.72 -1.55
N LEU A 118 -0.16 14.02 -0.25
CA LEU A 118 0.16 13.02 0.77
C LEU A 118 -0.88 11.90 0.79
N ALA A 119 -2.18 12.23 0.78
CA ALA A 119 -3.26 11.24 0.69
C ALA A 119 -3.16 10.41 -0.59
N SER A 120 -2.93 11.06 -1.73
CA SER A 120 -2.79 10.40 -3.04
C SER A 120 -1.60 9.42 -3.05
N GLY A 121 -0.45 9.83 -2.51
CA GLY A 121 0.73 8.98 -2.38
C GLY A 121 0.47 7.78 -1.47
N LEU A 122 -0.15 7.99 -0.31
CA LEU A 122 -0.51 6.92 0.62
C LEU A 122 -1.51 5.93 0.01
N LEU A 123 -2.54 6.41 -0.68
CA LEU A 123 -3.51 5.57 -1.40
C LEU A 123 -2.83 4.72 -2.48
N ALA A 124 -1.93 5.31 -3.26
CA ALA A 124 -1.20 4.60 -4.29
C ALA A 124 -0.20 3.57 -3.72
N PHE A 125 0.43 3.88 -2.58
CA PHE A 125 1.31 2.95 -1.87
C PHE A 125 0.54 1.81 -1.21
N GLY A 126 -0.56 2.11 -0.52
CA GLY A 126 -1.45 1.16 0.13
C GLY A 126 -1.02 0.72 1.53
N GLY A 127 0.12 1.20 2.05
CA GLY A 127 0.66 0.81 3.35
C GLY A 127 1.23 -0.61 3.41
N LEU A 128 1.98 -0.92 4.48
CA LEU A 128 2.58 -2.23 4.72
C LEU A 128 1.53 -3.34 4.90
N SER A 129 0.37 -3.01 5.44
CA SER A 129 -0.77 -3.93 5.59
C SER A 129 -1.17 -4.55 4.24
N VAL A 130 -1.42 -3.71 3.22
CA VAL A 130 -1.75 -4.16 1.85
C VAL A 130 -0.56 -4.83 1.18
N TRP A 131 0.65 -4.38 1.52
CA TRP A 131 1.89 -4.99 1.03
C TRP A 131 2.02 -6.45 1.48
N CYS A 132 1.86 -6.73 2.77
CA CYS A 132 1.92 -8.08 3.31
C CYS A 132 0.89 -9.01 2.66
N GLN A 133 -0.29 -8.50 2.37
CA GLN A 133 -1.32 -9.23 1.62
C GLN A 133 -0.87 -9.54 0.18
N SER A 134 -0.32 -8.53 -0.51
CA SER A 134 0.15 -8.66 -1.89
C SER A 134 1.37 -9.59 -2.01
N LEU A 135 2.23 -9.62 -0.99
CA LEU A 135 3.40 -10.51 -0.94
C LEU A 135 3.03 -11.99 -1.00
N SER A 136 1.96 -12.38 -0.31
CA SER A 136 1.49 -13.77 -0.32
C SER A 136 1.04 -14.22 -1.70
N LEU A 137 0.40 -13.33 -2.47
CA LEU A 137 -0.03 -13.58 -3.84
C LEU A 137 1.15 -13.55 -4.82
N ALA A 138 2.06 -12.60 -4.67
CA ALA A 138 3.25 -12.47 -5.50
C ALA A 138 4.19 -13.67 -5.36
N ALA A 139 4.39 -14.16 -4.13
CA ALA A 139 5.18 -15.35 -3.87
C ALA A 139 4.58 -16.60 -4.53
N ALA A 140 3.26 -16.76 -4.47
CA ALA A 140 2.57 -17.86 -5.13
C ALA A 140 2.64 -17.80 -6.67
N SER A 141 2.85 -16.60 -7.24
CA SER A 141 2.92 -16.36 -8.68
C SER A 141 4.36 -16.31 -9.23
N GLY A 142 5.38 -16.55 -8.39
CA GLY A 142 6.79 -16.46 -8.80
C GLY A 142 7.27 -15.03 -9.15
N LEU A 143 6.52 -14.00 -8.77
CA LEU A 143 6.87 -12.61 -9.05
C LEU A 143 7.99 -12.12 -8.12
N SER A 144 8.89 -11.30 -8.65
CA SER A 144 9.95 -10.68 -7.86
C SER A 144 9.41 -9.62 -6.92
N LEU A 145 9.53 -9.85 -5.62
CA LEU A 145 9.07 -8.94 -4.56
C LEU A 145 9.73 -7.56 -4.66
N LYS A 146 11.02 -7.50 -5.01
CA LYS A 146 11.74 -6.23 -5.21
C LYS A 146 11.11 -5.38 -6.32
N ARG A 147 10.76 -6.00 -7.46
CA ARG A 147 10.11 -5.29 -8.57
C ARG A 147 8.74 -4.77 -8.20
N CYS A 148 7.97 -5.55 -7.47
CA CYS A 148 6.68 -5.13 -6.95
C CYS A 148 6.83 -3.93 -6.01
N PHE A 149 7.83 -3.94 -5.13
CA PHE A 149 8.11 -2.84 -4.21
C PHE A 149 8.50 -1.56 -4.95
N VAL A 150 9.46 -1.63 -5.83
CA VAL A 150 9.90 -0.49 -6.63
C VAL A 150 8.73 0.06 -7.46
N GLY A 151 7.93 -0.81 -8.07
CA GLY A 151 6.75 -0.39 -8.84
C GLY A 151 5.70 0.34 -8.01
N LYS A 152 5.42 -0.14 -6.80
CA LYS A 152 4.48 0.50 -5.87
C LYS A 152 4.99 1.85 -5.38
N THR A 153 6.26 1.91 -4.99
CA THR A 153 6.89 3.16 -4.54
C THR A 153 6.92 4.21 -5.65
N LEU A 154 7.28 3.80 -6.87
CA LEU A 154 7.25 4.67 -8.03
C LEU A 154 5.82 5.16 -8.35
N HIS A 155 4.84 4.26 -8.29
CA HIS A 155 3.44 4.63 -8.48
C HIS A 155 2.97 5.65 -7.44
N ALA A 156 3.33 5.46 -6.17
CA ALA A 156 3.01 6.41 -5.10
C ALA A 156 3.65 7.80 -5.34
N ALA A 157 4.93 7.81 -5.74
CA ALA A 157 5.63 9.06 -6.06
C ALA A 157 5.00 9.80 -7.26
N ILE A 158 4.64 9.07 -8.32
CA ILE A 158 3.96 9.65 -9.50
C ILE A 158 2.58 10.18 -9.10
N ALA A 159 1.80 9.43 -8.33
CA ALA A 159 0.48 9.85 -7.89
C ALA A 159 0.55 11.14 -7.06
N ALA A 160 1.45 11.20 -6.10
CA ALA A 160 1.68 12.41 -5.31
C ALA A 160 2.13 13.60 -6.18
N ALA A 161 3.10 13.39 -7.08
CA ALA A 161 3.59 14.44 -7.97
C ALA A 161 2.49 14.98 -8.90
N LEU A 162 1.70 14.11 -9.52
CA LEU A 162 0.58 14.52 -10.37
C LEU A 162 -0.47 15.33 -9.59
N THR A 163 -0.71 14.97 -8.33
CA THR A 163 -1.65 15.69 -7.47
C THR A 163 -1.14 17.08 -7.13
N VAL A 164 0.18 17.27 -6.96
CA VAL A 164 0.78 18.62 -6.77
C VAL A 164 0.52 19.53 -7.97
N PHE A 165 0.57 19.00 -9.20
CA PHE A 165 0.29 19.79 -10.40
C PHE A 165 -1.18 20.18 -10.54
N TRP A 166 -2.08 19.45 -9.89
CA TRP A 166 -3.52 19.67 -10.00
C TRP A 166 -4.08 20.58 -8.88
N CYS A 167 -3.32 20.79 -7.80
CA CYS A 167 -3.67 21.63 -6.66
C CYS A 167 -3.01 23.02 -6.71
#